data_1e14bac6f0339d2bebb801a5c38eaf9d
#
_entry.id   1e14bac6f0339d2bebb801a5c38eaf9d
#
_cell.length_a   1.000
_cell.length_b   1.000
_cell.length_c   1.000
_cell.angle_alpha   90.00
_cell.angle_beta   90.00
_cell.angle_gamma   90.00
#
_symmetry.space_group_name_H-M   'P 1'
#
loop_
_entity.id
_entity.type
_entity.pdbx_description
1 polymer ?
#
loop_
_entity_poly.entity_id
_entity_poly.type
_entity_poly.pdbx_seq_one_letter_code
_entity_poly.pdbx_strand_id
1 'polypeptide(L)'
;MQYTLAQRTAIITGATAGIGRAVACELAARGAFIVANGRRQELLMDLSNEIGGAGSVACVVGDCCDDAIITRMLDVGRYALGNPAHEPDIVVVNAGRGLAGSAVTSDASQWDEMIRTNILGAAKLIREAAQRMLAEIETEKRAFSSSSRPRDIVVLGSTVGRHISPFSSMYGATKFAVNSLAEASRRELGPKGIRVTLIEPGFVESEFQGVAGYKPEWFAEVKQRIGPVLTPADIARSIAFIVEQPPHVHVSDLLIRPTRQDYP
;
A
#
# COMPACT_ATOMS: atom_id res chain seq x y z
N MET A 1 22.75 2.40 13.11
CA MET A 1 22.42 3.50 12.18
C MET A 1 20.95 3.38 11.82
N GLN A 2 20.17 4.42 11.99
CA GLN A 2 18.79 4.43 11.50
C GLN A 2 18.88 4.77 10.00
N TYR A 3 18.33 3.90 9.14
CA TYR A 3 18.28 4.15 7.71
C TYR A 3 17.25 5.26 7.47
N THR A 4 17.70 6.43 7.09
CA THR A 4 16.85 7.58 6.74
C THR A 4 16.12 7.32 5.43
N LEU A 5 14.90 7.85 5.31
CA LEU A 5 14.17 7.89 4.04
C LEU A 5 14.55 9.10 3.17
N ALA A 6 15.46 9.95 3.64
CA ALA A 6 15.99 11.04 2.82
C ALA A 6 16.58 10.47 1.52
N GLN A 7 16.25 11.12 0.40
CA GLN A 7 16.60 10.70 -0.96
C GLN A 7 15.93 9.37 -1.42
N ARG A 8 14.88 8.90 -0.75
CA ARG A 8 14.04 7.82 -1.25
C ARG A 8 12.74 8.39 -1.82
N THR A 9 12.24 7.78 -2.88
CA THR A 9 10.96 8.13 -3.49
C THR A 9 9.94 7.02 -3.20
N ALA A 10 8.77 7.41 -2.67
CA ALA A 10 7.68 6.50 -2.35
C ALA A 10 6.45 6.79 -3.22
N ILE A 11 5.98 5.80 -3.99
CA ILE A 11 4.69 5.82 -4.68
C ILE A 11 3.64 5.23 -3.76
N ILE A 12 2.50 5.93 -3.60
CA ILE A 12 1.41 5.46 -2.74
C ILE A 12 0.09 5.57 -3.51
N THR A 13 -0.55 4.42 -3.78
CA THR A 13 -1.88 4.39 -4.38
C THR A 13 -2.97 4.50 -3.31
N GLY A 14 -4.10 5.16 -3.65
CA GLY A 14 -5.17 5.39 -2.69
C GLY A 14 -4.80 6.38 -1.57
N ALA A 15 -3.95 7.38 -1.88
CA ALA A 15 -3.41 8.34 -0.91
C ALA A 15 -4.39 9.43 -0.47
N THR A 16 -5.63 9.45 -0.98
CA THR A 16 -6.60 10.49 -0.66
C THR A 16 -7.24 10.36 0.72
N ALA A 17 -7.18 9.19 1.36
CA ALA A 17 -7.79 8.95 2.67
C ALA A 17 -7.16 7.75 3.38
N GLY A 18 -7.54 7.55 4.64
CA GLY A 18 -7.25 6.35 5.42
C GLY A 18 -5.76 6.00 5.49
N ILE A 19 -5.46 4.72 5.32
CA ILE A 19 -4.09 4.19 5.44
C ILE A 19 -3.15 4.86 4.43
N GLY A 20 -3.55 4.98 3.15
CA GLY A 20 -2.69 5.57 2.12
C GLY A 20 -2.29 7.02 2.42
N ARG A 21 -3.23 7.86 2.92
CA ARG A 21 -2.93 9.23 3.35
C ARG A 21 -1.96 9.24 4.54
N ALA A 22 -2.21 8.42 5.54
CA ALA A 22 -1.35 8.34 6.72
C ALA A 22 0.07 7.87 6.37
N VAL A 23 0.20 6.90 5.46
CA VAL A 23 1.50 6.44 4.95
C VAL A 23 2.24 7.56 4.22
N ALA A 24 1.53 8.33 3.39
CA ALA A 24 2.14 9.47 2.69
C ALA A 24 2.71 10.51 3.67
N CYS A 25 1.93 10.90 4.69
CA CYS A 25 2.37 11.83 5.72
C CYS A 25 3.56 11.27 6.53
N GLU A 26 3.48 9.99 6.96
CA GLU A 26 4.51 9.35 7.79
C GLU A 26 5.84 9.22 7.05
N LEU A 27 5.82 8.75 5.78
CA LEU A 27 7.05 8.61 5.00
C LEU A 27 7.64 9.98 4.61
N ALA A 28 6.80 10.98 4.32
CA ALA A 28 7.25 12.36 4.08
C ALA A 28 7.91 12.97 5.32
N ALA A 29 7.31 12.79 6.50
CA ALA A 29 7.89 13.27 7.76
C ALA A 29 9.25 12.65 8.08
N ARG A 30 9.56 11.47 7.48
CA ARG A 30 10.87 10.80 7.56
C ARG A 30 11.82 11.15 6.41
N GLY A 31 11.43 12.07 5.54
CA GLY A 31 12.26 12.63 4.49
C GLY A 31 12.11 12.00 3.10
N ALA A 32 11.16 11.08 2.89
CA ALA A 32 10.89 10.55 1.57
C ALA A 32 10.17 11.57 0.69
N PHE A 33 10.49 11.60 -0.62
CA PHE A 33 9.65 12.26 -1.61
C PHE A 33 8.44 11.36 -1.93
N ILE A 34 7.24 11.93 -1.95
CA ILE A 34 5.99 11.20 -2.12
C ILE A 34 5.42 11.40 -3.53
N VAL A 35 5.05 10.32 -4.20
CA VAL A 35 4.16 10.34 -5.36
C VAL A 35 2.81 9.81 -4.91
N ALA A 36 1.88 10.73 -4.65
CA ALA A 36 0.55 10.42 -4.15
C ALA A 36 -0.44 10.22 -5.30
N ASN A 37 -1.09 9.05 -5.35
CA ASN A 37 -2.12 8.77 -6.35
C ASN A 37 -3.50 8.59 -5.73
N GLY A 38 -4.50 9.06 -6.46
CA GLY A 38 -5.91 8.89 -6.14
C GLY A 38 -6.81 9.55 -7.18
N ARG A 39 -8.11 9.27 -7.11
CA ARG A 39 -9.11 9.82 -8.06
C ARG A 39 -9.62 11.19 -7.64
N ARG A 40 -9.58 11.53 -6.35
CA ARG A 40 -10.12 12.77 -5.76
C ARG A 40 -9.02 13.83 -5.73
N GLN A 41 -9.01 14.70 -6.74
CA GLN A 41 -7.97 15.73 -6.92
C GLN A 41 -7.87 16.67 -5.71
N GLU A 42 -8.98 17.15 -5.20
CA GLU A 42 -9.01 18.10 -4.06
C GLU A 42 -8.32 17.51 -2.84
N LEU A 43 -8.60 16.25 -2.50
CA LEU A 43 -7.97 15.57 -1.35
C LEU A 43 -6.48 15.30 -1.57
N LEU A 44 -6.02 15.14 -2.81
CA LEU A 44 -4.59 15.08 -3.09
C LEU A 44 -3.91 16.44 -2.91
N MET A 45 -4.59 17.52 -3.27
CA MET A 45 -4.09 18.88 -3.03
C MET A 45 -4.01 19.19 -1.53
N ASP A 46 -5.02 18.80 -0.76
CA ASP A 46 -5.01 18.94 0.70
C ASP A 46 -3.85 18.14 1.31
N LEU A 47 -3.63 16.91 0.87
CA LEU A 47 -2.48 16.11 1.28
C LEU A 47 -1.15 16.78 0.92
N SER A 48 -1.06 17.35 -0.29
CA SER A 48 0.14 18.06 -0.73
C SER A 48 0.45 19.27 0.19
N ASN A 49 -0.57 20.04 0.54
CA ASN A 49 -0.42 21.18 1.45
C ASN A 49 0.02 20.73 2.85
N GLU A 50 -0.55 19.63 3.35
CA GLU A 50 -0.19 19.06 4.67
C GLU A 50 1.27 18.58 4.71
N ILE A 51 1.76 17.95 3.64
CA ILE A 51 3.14 17.44 3.56
C ILE A 51 4.20 18.54 3.35
N GLY A 52 3.79 19.73 2.91
CA GLY A 52 4.73 20.84 2.66
C GLY A 52 4.93 21.20 1.19
N GLY A 53 4.03 20.78 0.30
CA GLY A 53 3.96 21.22 -1.09
C GLY A 53 4.92 20.51 -2.04
N ALA A 54 5.11 21.11 -3.22
CA ALA A 54 5.74 20.51 -4.39
C ALA A 54 7.20 20.02 -4.21
N GLY A 55 7.91 20.48 -3.17
CA GLY A 55 9.25 20.00 -2.87
C GLY A 55 9.30 18.63 -2.18
N SER A 56 8.16 18.15 -1.68
CA SER A 56 8.06 16.91 -0.89
C SER A 56 7.06 15.92 -1.47
N VAL A 57 6.12 16.37 -2.31
CA VAL A 57 5.07 15.53 -2.88
C VAL A 57 4.69 15.95 -4.30
N ALA A 58 4.45 14.95 -5.15
CA ALA A 58 3.80 15.09 -6.44
C ALA A 58 2.48 14.33 -6.46
N CYS A 59 1.42 14.94 -6.99
CA CYS A 59 0.11 14.33 -7.08
C CYS A 59 -0.15 13.80 -8.49
N VAL A 60 -0.54 12.54 -8.60
CA VAL A 60 -0.96 11.90 -9.84
C VAL A 60 -2.43 11.53 -9.73
N VAL A 61 -3.29 12.37 -10.29
CA VAL A 61 -4.75 12.13 -10.31
C VAL A 61 -5.08 11.08 -11.35
N GLY A 62 -5.84 10.05 -10.97
CA GLY A 62 -6.32 9.03 -11.88
C GLY A 62 -6.57 7.67 -11.19
N ASP A 63 -7.09 6.75 -11.98
CA ASP A 63 -7.33 5.38 -11.53
C ASP A 63 -6.01 4.57 -11.56
N CYS A 64 -5.63 4.03 -10.41
CA CYS A 64 -4.42 3.20 -10.27
C CYS A 64 -4.48 1.87 -11.05
N CYS A 65 -5.61 1.55 -11.70
CA CYS A 65 -5.74 0.39 -12.58
C CYS A 65 -5.40 0.70 -14.04
N ASP A 66 -5.25 1.97 -14.40
CA ASP A 66 -4.94 2.40 -15.76
C ASP A 66 -3.43 2.39 -15.99
N ASP A 67 -3.00 1.70 -17.06
CA ASP A 67 -1.58 1.55 -17.39
C ASP A 67 -0.88 2.92 -17.59
N ALA A 68 -1.58 3.90 -18.19
CA ALA A 68 -1.06 5.25 -18.36
C ALA A 68 -0.83 5.97 -17.02
N ILE A 69 -1.70 5.75 -16.03
CA ILE A 69 -1.55 6.33 -14.69
C ILE A 69 -0.41 5.63 -13.93
N ILE A 70 -0.29 4.31 -14.05
CA ILE A 70 0.82 3.56 -13.45
C ILE A 70 2.15 4.04 -14.02
N THR A 71 2.26 4.12 -15.35
CA THR A 71 3.45 4.64 -16.02
C THR A 71 3.78 6.06 -15.55
N ARG A 72 2.78 6.95 -15.50
CA ARG A 72 2.97 8.33 -15.03
C ARG A 72 3.44 8.41 -13.58
N MET A 73 2.92 7.59 -12.66
CA MET A 73 3.39 7.57 -11.27
C MET A 73 4.88 7.21 -11.18
N LEU A 74 5.29 6.18 -11.92
CA LEU A 74 6.68 5.72 -11.95
C LEU A 74 7.60 6.76 -12.60
N ASP A 75 7.19 7.38 -13.70
CA ASP A 75 7.97 8.43 -14.37
C ASP A 75 8.13 9.67 -13.47
N VAL A 76 7.05 10.14 -12.85
CA VAL A 76 7.11 11.25 -11.88
C VAL A 76 8.07 10.92 -10.74
N GLY A 77 7.98 9.70 -10.21
CA GLY A 77 8.86 9.26 -9.12
C GLY A 77 10.33 9.16 -9.52
N ARG A 78 10.61 8.72 -10.75
CA ARG A 78 11.98 8.61 -11.28
C ARG A 78 12.70 9.96 -11.34
N TYR A 79 11.98 11.04 -11.64
CA TYR A 79 12.56 12.38 -11.80
C TYR A 79 12.40 13.27 -10.56
N ALA A 80 11.73 12.78 -9.52
CA ALA A 80 11.30 13.57 -8.36
C ALA A 80 12.44 14.24 -7.60
N LEU A 81 13.58 13.58 -7.47
CA LEU A 81 14.75 14.08 -6.75
C LEU A 81 15.81 14.70 -7.66
N GLY A 82 15.44 15.05 -8.88
CA GLY A 82 16.36 15.66 -9.85
C GLY A 82 17.48 14.72 -10.34
N ASN A 83 17.47 13.47 -9.97
CA ASN A 83 18.40 12.45 -10.42
C ASN A 83 17.67 11.45 -11.34
N PRO A 84 17.83 11.56 -12.67
CA PRO A 84 17.11 10.73 -13.62
C PRO A 84 17.51 9.26 -13.61
N ALA A 85 18.49 8.89 -12.78
CA ALA A 85 19.04 7.53 -12.79
C ALA A 85 18.35 6.56 -11.81
N HIS A 86 17.37 7.00 -11.01
CA HIS A 86 16.82 6.16 -9.96
C HIS A 86 15.30 5.96 -10.06
N GLU A 87 14.90 4.70 -10.19
CA GLU A 87 13.49 4.33 -10.06
C GLU A 87 13.00 4.55 -8.61
N PRO A 88 11.68 4.74 -8.40
CA PRO A 88 11.12 4.82 -7.05
C PRO A 88 11.53 3.63 -6.19
N ASP A 89 11.97 3.90 -4.96
CA ASP A 89 12.47 2.87 -4.05
C ASP A 89 11.38 2.15 -3.26
N ILE A 90 10.25 2.83 -3.07
CA ILE A 90 9.15 2.34 -2.25
C ILE A 90 7.88 2.43 -3.08
N VAL A 91 7.19 1.31 -3.24
CA VAL A 91 5.89 1.27 -3.91
C VAL A 91 4.86 0.66 -2.96
N VAL A 92 3.92 1.50 -2.49
CA VAL A 92 2.85 1.09 -1.58
C VAL A 92 1.58 0.83 -2.37
N VAL A 93 1.27 -0.44 -2.57
CA VAL A 93 0.09 -0.95 -3.26
C VAL A 93 -1.06 -0.97 -2.25
N ASN A 94 -1.65 0.21 -2.00
CA ASN A 94 -2.65 0.40 -0.96
C ASN A 94 -4.07 0.57 -1.52
N ALA A 95 -4.24 1.09 -2.73
CA ALA A 95 -5.56 1.28 -3.30
C ALA A 95 -6.39 -0.01 -3.25
N GLY A 96 -7.59 0.10 -2.73
CA GLY A 96 -8.51 -1.03 -2.60
C GLY A 96 -9.86 -0.56 -2.09
N ARG A 97 -10.85 -1.41 -2.27
CA ARG A 97 -12.19 -1.19 -1.75
C ARG A 97 -12.72 -2.44 -1.06
N GLY A 98 -13.51 -2.23 -0.03
CA GLY A 98 -14.26 -3.27 0.64
C GLY A 98 -15.65 -3.43 0.07
N LEU A 99 -16.31 -4.51 0.47
CA LEU A 99 -17.71 -4.73 0.24
C LEU A 99 -18.27 -5.60 1.37
N ALA A 100 -19.25 -5.07 2.07
CA ALA A 100 -19.97 -5.81 3.11
C ALA A 100 -20.91 -6.84 2.49
N GLY A 101 -21.17 -7.89 3.22
CA GLY A 101 -22.11 -8.96 2.84
C GLY A 101 -21.41 -10.23 2.35
N SER A 102 -22.18 -11.32 2.40
CA SER A 102 -21.76 -12.64 1.91
C SER A 102 -21.81 -12.69 0.37
N ALA A 103 -21.42 -13.82 -0.21
CA ALA A 103 -21.60 -14.07 -1.64
C ALA A 103 -23.09 -14.04 -2.08
N VAL A 104 -24.02 -14.21 -1.12
CA VAL A 104 -25.46 -14.20 -1.37
C VAL A 104 -26.07 -12.81 -1.16
N THR A 105 -25.52 -12.00 -0.24
CA THR A 105 -26.15 -10.75 0.23
C THR A 105 -25.43 -9.48 -0.19
N SER A 106 -24.18 -9.57 -0.68
CA SER A 106 -23.45 -8.41 -1.16
C SER A 106 -23.96 -7.93 -2.52
N ASP A 107 -23.79 -6.66 -2.80
CA ASP A 107 -24.16 -6.05 -4.08
C ASP A 107 -23.24 -6.53 -5.21
N ALA A 108 -23.76 -7.44 -6.05
CA ALA A 108 -23.01 -8.03 -7.15
C ALA A 108 -22.57 -7.00 -8.22
N SER A 109 -23.25 -5.87 -8.35
CA SER A 109 -22.87 -4.80 -9.30
C SER A 109 -21.52 -4.16 -8.98
N GLN A 110 -21.03 -4.32 -7.75
CA GLN A 110 -19.76 -3.78 -7.28
C GLN A 110 -18.58 -4.77 -7.38
N TRP A 111 -18.84 -6.02 -7.75
CA TRP A 111 -17.80 -7.07 -7.75
C TRP A 111 -16.70 -6.80 -8.78
N ASP A 112 -17.07 -6.45 -10.01
CA ASP A 112 -16.12 -6.20 -11.08
C ASP A 112 -15.14 -5.06 -10.73
N GLU A 113 -15.68 -3.94 -10.21
CA GLU A 113 -14.83 -2.82 -9.79
C GLU A 113 -13.93 -3.20 -8.62
N MET A 114 -14.42 -4.01 -7.67
CA MET A 114 -13.62 -4.49 -6.55
C MET A 114 -12.49 -5.43 -7.01
N ILE A 115 -12.79 -6.39 -7.90
CA ILE A 115 -11.80 -7.29 -8.49
C ILE A 115 -10.78 -6.49 -9.30
N ARG A 116 -11.24 -5.57 -10.12
CA ARG A 116 -10.39 -4.70 -10.93
C ARG A 116 -9.42 -3.89 -10.04
N THR A 117 -9.94 -3.26 -8.99
CA THR A 117 -9.11 -2.43 -8.11
C THR A 117 -8.17 -3.28 -7.24
N ASN A 118 -8.74 -4.26 -6.53
CA ASN A 118 -7.97 -4.99 -5.51
C ASN A 118 -6.98 -5.99 -6.11
N ILE A 119 -7.29 -6.59 -7.26
CA ILE A 119 -6.45 -7.65 -7.86
C ILE A 119 -5.68 -7.12 -9.08
N LEU A 120 -6.40 -6.67 -10.12
CA LEU A 120 -5.75 -6.31 -11.38
C LEU A 120 -4.88 -5.05 -11.24
N GLY A 121 -5.37 -4.02 -10.54
CA GLY A 121 -4.61 -2.81 -10.28
C GLY A 121 -3.36 -3.09 -9.46
N ALA A 122 -3.49 -3.92 -8.40
CA ALA A 122 -2.35 -4.35 -7.60
C ALA A 122 -1.33 -5.13 -8.44
N ALA A 123 -1.77 -6.12 -9.21
CA ALA A 123 -0.89 -6.94 -10.04
C ALA A 123 -0.13 -6.12 -11.10
N LYS A 124 -0.83 -5.19 -11.78
CA LYS A 124 -0.23 -4.30 -12.78
C LYS A 124 0.85 -3.40 -12.17
N LEU A 125 0.55 -2.77 -11.03
CA LEU A 125 1.51 -1.89 -10.36
C LEU A 125 2.73 -2.67 -9.84
N ILE A 126 2.54 -3.84 -9.22
CA ILE A 126 3.64 -4.71 -8.79
C ILE A 126 4.52 -5.07 -9.99
N ARG A 127 3.90 -5.51 -11.10
CA ARG A 127 4.62 -5.91 -12.31
C ARG A 127 5.48 -4.77 -12.87
N GLU A 128 4.87 -3.62 -13.12
CA GLU A 128 5.55 -2.49 -13.76
C GLU A 128 6.68 -1.94 -12.88
N ALA A 129 6.42 -1.79 -11.58
CA ALA A 129 7.43 -1.35 -10.63
C ALA A 129 8.60 -2.36 -10.55
N ALA A 130 8.29 -3.66 -10.44
CA ALA A 130 9.32 -4.69 -10.38
C ALA A 130 10.18 -4.74 -11.65
N GLN A 131 9.58 -4.63 -12.84
CA GLN A 131 10.32 -4.63 -14.10
C GLN A 131 11.30 -3.47 -14.18
N ARG A 132 10.88 -2.26 -13.79
CA ARG A 132 11.74 -1.07 -13.78
C ARG A 132 12.86 -1.19 -12.74
N MET A 133 12.55 -1.63 -11.52
CA MET A 133 13.55 -1.87 -10.47
C MET A 133 14.58 -2.93 -10.89
N LEU A 134 14.15 -4.02 -11.55
CA LEU A 134 15.06 -5.05 -12.05
C LEU A 134 15.96 -4.54 -13.15
N ALA A 135 15.43 -3.77 -14.11
CA ALA A 135 16.23 -3.16 -15.16
C ALA A 135 17.30 -2.19 -14.59
N GLU A 136 16.94 -1.44 -13.54
CA GLU A 136 17.90 -0.58 -12.84
C GLU A 136 19.00 -1.40 -12.15
N ILE A 137 18.63 -2.49 -11.44
CA ILE A 137 19.61 -3.38 -10.77
C ILE A 137 20.59 -3.96 -11.79
N GLU A 138 20.12 -4.39 -12.95
CA GLU A 138 20.97 -4.90 -14.02
C GLU A 138 21.97 -3.85 -14.53
N THR A 139 21.57 -2.58 -14.60
CA THR A 139 22.46 -1.50 -15.01
C THR A 139 23.52 -1.14 -13.96
N GLU A 140 23.20 -1.28 -12.68
CA GLU A 140 24.13 -1.00 -11.57
C GLU A 140 25.34 -1.95 -11.56
N LYS A 141 25.20 -3.17 -12.09
CA LYS A 141 26.26 -4.21 -12.16
C LYS A 141 26.97 -4.46 -10.82
N ARG A 142 26.30 -4.22 -9.70
CA ARG A 142 26.83 -4.39 -8.34
C ARG A 142 26.25 -5.65 -7.70
N ALA A 143 27.09 -6.39 -6.99
CA ALA A 143 26.59 -7.47 -6.14
C ALA A 143 25.75 -6.92 -5.00
N PHE A 144 24.68 -7.63 -4.65
CA PHE A 144 23.84 -7.27 -3.51
C PHE A 144 24.65 -7.33 -2.20
N SER A 145 24.54 -6.29 -1.37
CA SER A 145 25.25 -6.16 -0.10
C SER A 145 24.40 -5.37 0.92
N SER A 146 24.89 -5.29 2.14
CA SER A 146 24.28 -4.45 3.20
C SER A 146 24.32 -2.94 2.90
N SER A 147 25.08 -2.51 1.90
CA SER A 147 25.15 -1.13 1.42
C SER A 147 24.37 -0.91 0.12
N SER A 148 23.67 -1.91 -0.40
CA SER A 148 22.81 -1.76 -1.56
C SER A 148 21.67 -0.79 -1.26
N ARG A 149 21.16 -0.12 -2.31
CA ARG A 149 19.94 0.70 -2.17
C ARG A 149 18.74 -0.21 -1.90
N PRO A 150 17.97 0.00 -0.80
CA PRO A 150 16.78 -0.81 -0.54
C PRO A 150 15.71 -0.53 -1.59
N ARG A 151 15.02 -1.57 -2.04
CA ARG A 151 13.86 -1.49 -2.94
C ARG A 151 12.71 -2.26 -2.32
N ASP A 152 11.57 -1.60 -2.13
CA ASP A 152 10.44 -2.10 -1.39
C ASP A 152 9.14 -2.02 -2.19
N ILE A 153 8.42 -3.13 -2.25
CA ILE A 153 7.03 -3.18 -2.69
C ILE A 153 6.20 -3.62 -1.47
N VAL A 154 5.35 -2.73 -0.96
CA VAL A 154 4.50 -2.98 0.21
C VAL A 154 3.07 -3.17 -0.26
N VAL A 155 2.49 -4.32 0.01
CA VAL A 155 1.15 -4.69 -0.46
C VAL A 155 0.18 -4.71 0.72
N LEU A 156 -0.93 -3.96 0.63
CA LEU A 156 -1.98 -3.92 1.64
C LEU A 156 -2.96 -5.08 1.45
N GLY A 157 -2.75 -6.15 2.21
CA GLY A 157 -3.67 -7.24 2.41
C GLY A 157 -4.81 -6.90 3.39
N SER A 158 -5.17 -7.87 4.21
CA SER A 158 -6.12 -7.77 5.32
C SER A 158 -6.11 -9.08 6.11
N THR A 159 -6.53 -9.06 7.37
CA THR A 159 -6.81 -10.28 8.15
C THR A 159 -7.80 -11.21 7.44
N VAL A 160 -8.78 -10.69 6.70
CA VAL A 160 -9.73 -11.50 5.90
C VAL A 160 -9.12 -12.10 4.63
N GLY A 161 -7.87 -11.77 4.30
CA GLY A 161 -7.07 -12.46 3.27
C GLY A 161 -6.34 -13.70 3.82
N ARG A 162 -6.38 -13.93 5.12
CA ARG A 162 -5.81 -15.07 5.83
C ARG A 162 -6.88 -15.91 6.53
N HIS A 163 -7.95 -15.27 7.00
CA HIS A 163 -9.06 -15.91 7.71
C HIS A 163 -10.37 -15.67 6.97
N ILE A 164 -11.11 -16.74 6.71
CA ILE A 164 -12.38 -16.66 5.96
C ILE A 164 -13.43 -15.89 6.77
N SER A 165 -14.02 -14.86 6.17
CA SER A 165 -15.11 -14.09 6.74
C SER A 165 -16.41 -14.35 5.96
N PRO A 166 -17.46 -14.89 6.59
CA PRO A 166 -18.75 -15.05 5.94
C PRO A 166 -19.47 -13.71 5.68
N PHE A 167 -19.05 -12.63 6.36
CA PHE A 167 -19.68 -11.31 6.30
C PHE A 167 -19.08 -10.38 5.23
N SER A 168 -18.03 -10.82 4.55
CA SER A 168 -17.33 -10.07 3.50
C SER A 168 -16.67 -11.02 2.49
N SER A 169 -17.46 -11.98 1.97
CA SER A 169 -16.93 -13.11 1.19
C SER A 169 -16.16 -12.69 -0.06
N MET A 170 -16.72 -11.80 -0.89
CA MET A 170 -16.07 -11.36 -2.12
C MET A 170 -14.85 -10.48 -1.84
N TYR A 171 -14.95 -9.59 -0.85
CA TYR A 171 -13.80 -8.83 -0.39
C TYR A 171 -12.68 -9.74 0.12
N GLY A 172 -13.03 -10.70 0.98
CA GLY A 172 -12.09 -11.72 1.47
C GLY A 172 -11.40 -12.46 0.33
N ALA A 173 -12.16 -12.92 -0.68
CA ALA A 173 -11.60 -13.59 -1.85
C ALA A 173 -10.58 -12.73 -2.59
N THR A 174 -10.85 -11.42 -2.78
CA THR A 174 -9.86 -10.51 -3.38
C THR A 174 -8.62 -10.34 -2.52
N LYS A 175 -8.74 -10.36 -1.20
CA LYS A 175 -7.61 -10.24 -0.28
C LYS A 175 -6.77 -11.53 -0.19
N PHE A 176 -7.39 -12.71 -0.29
CA PHE A 176 -6.65 -13.96 -0.50
C PHE A 176 -5.85 -13.95 -1.80
N ALA A 177 -6.45 -13.45 -2.90
CA ALA A 177 -5.74 -13.30 -4.17
C ALA A 177 -4.54 -12.36 -4.06
N VAL A 178 -4.71 -11.20 -3.43
CA VAL A 178 -3.64 -10.22 -3.21
C VAL A 178 -2.52 -10.79 -2.33
N ASN A 179 -2.85 -11.51 -1.26
CA ASN A 179 -1.87 -12.17 -0.40
C ASN A 179 -1.04 -13.19 -1.20
N SER A 180 -1.70 -13.98 -2.06
CA SER A 180 -1.02 -14.92 -2.97
C SER A 180 -0.09 -14.21 -3.95
N LEU A 181 -0.53 -13.10 -4.57
CA LEU A 181 0.30 -12.29 -5.46
C LEU A 181 1.53 -11.73 -4.73
N ALA A 182 1.36 -11.21 -3.52
CA ALA A 182 2.45 -10.67 -2.72
C ALA A 182 3.50 -11.74 -2.40
N GLU A 183 3.07 -12.93 -1.95
CA GLU A 183 3.98 -14.02 -1.63
C GLU A 183 4.69 -14.59 -2.87
N ALA A 184 3.99 -14.74 -4.00
CA ALA A 184 4.60 -15.16 -5.25
C ALA A 184 5.68 -14.15 -5.70
N SER A 185 5.35 -12.86 -5.67
CA SER A 185 6.29 -11.79 -6.00
C SER A 185 7.49 -11.76 -5.03
N ARG A 186 7.26 -11.96 -3.74
CA ARG A 186 8.35 -12.06 -2.75
C ARG A 186 9.35 -13.15 -3.09
N ARG A 187 8.86 -14.33 -3.46
CA ARG A 187 9.73 -15.47 -3.83
C ARG A 187 10.51 -15.22 -5.11
N GLU A 188 9.90 -14.55 -6.08
CA GLU A 188 10.54 -14.23 -7.34
C GLU A 188 11.55 -13.09 -7.23
N LEU A 189 11.21 -12.03 -6.50
CA LEU A 189 11.94 -10.76 -6.48
C LEU A 189 12.97 -10.69 -5.35
N GLY A 190 12.73 -11.36 -4.22
CA GLY A 190 13.64 -11.37 -3.08
C GLY A 190 15.06 -11.80 -3.42
N PRO A 191 15.28 -12.93 -4.15
CA PRO A 191 16.61 -13.34 -4.59
C PRO A 191 17.30 -12.32 -5.51
N LYS A 192 16.54 -11.40 -6.11
CA LYS A 192 17.03 -10.33 -6.99
C LYS A 192 17.24 -8.99 -6.25
N GLY A 193 17.04 -8.95 -4.92
CA GLY A 193 17.30 -7.79 -4.08
C GLY A 193 16.12 -6.80 -3.93
N ILE A 194 14.90 -7.19 -4.30
CA ILE A 194 13.68 -6.40 -4.09
C ILE A 194 12.86 -7.06 -2.98
N ARG A 195 12.54 -6.31 -1.92
CA ARG A 195 11.70 -6.78 -0.82
C ARG A 195 10.24 -6.59 -1.16
N VAL A 196 9.43 -7.64 -1.00
CA VAL A 196 7.97 -7.55 -1.15
C VAL A 196 7.34 -7.91 0.18
N THR A 197 6.71 -6.95 0.83
CA THR A 197 6.11 -7.10 2.16
C THR A 197 4.59 -7.07 2.08
N LEU A 198 3.95 -8.04 2.69
CA LEU A 198 2.51 -8.09 2.88
C LEU A 198 2.13 -7.50 4.24
N ILE A 199 1.26 -6.50 4.26
CA ILE A 199 0.68 -5.93 5.47
C ILE A 199 -0.78 -6.37 5.58
N GLU A 200 -1.16 -6.98 6.69
CA GLU A 200 -2.51 -7.51 6.92
C GLU A 200 -3.17 -6.84 8.13
N PRO A 201 -3.79 -5.67 7.92
CA PRO A 201 -4.50 -4.99 9.00
C PRO A 201 -5.76 -5.73 9.43
N GLY A 202 -6.05 -5.71 10.74
CA GLY A 202 -7.35 -5.98 11.29
C GLY A 202 -8.28 -4.77 11.17
N PHE A 203 -9.10 -4.51 12.18
CA PHE A 203 -10.01 -3.36 12.17
C PHE A 203 -9.26 -2.05 12.33
N VAL A 204 -9.28 -1.24 11.26
CA VAL A 204 -8.72 0.12 11.22
C VAL A 204 -9.87 1.10 11.04
N GLU A 205 -10.01 2.09 11.91
CA GLU A 205 -11.02 3.14 11.78
C GLU A 205 -10.64 4.13 10.68
N SER A 206 -11.42 4.18 9.61
CA SER A 206 -11.18 5.07 8.47
C SER A 206 -12.46 5.28 7.65
N GLU A 207 -12.40 5.99 6.52
CA GLU A 207 -13.53 6.09 5.57
C GLU A 207 -13.90 4.73 4.92
N PHE A 208 -13.05 3.73 5.04
CA PHE A 208 -13.24 2.41 4.42
C PHE A 208 -14.57 1.76 4.79
N GLN A 209 -15.00 1.88 6.06
CA GLN A 209 -16.24 1.27 6.52
C GLN A 209 -17.46 1.80 5.78
N GLY A 210 -17.53 3.12 5.57
CA GLY A 210 -18.61 3.75 4.80
C GLY A 210 -18.58 3.34 3.33
N VAL A 211 -17.39 3.34 2.72
CA VAL A 211 -17.21 2.93 1.30
C VAL A 211 -17.57 1.45 1.09
N ALA A 212 -17.26 0.60 2.06
CA ALA A 212 -17.56 -0.83 2.02
C ALA A 212 -19.04 -1.16 2.33
N GLY A 213 -19.84 -0.17 2.74
CA GLY A 213 -21.25 -0.36 3.06
C GLY A 213 -21.50 -1.02 4.41
N TYR A 214 -20.56 -0.95 5.35
CA TYR A 214 -20.79 -1.39 6.72
C TYR A 214 -21.71 -0.39 7.45
N LYS A 215 -22.69 -0.91 8.17
CA LYS A 215 -23.61 -0.08 8.97
C LYS A 215 -22.85 0.58 10.13
N PRO A 216 -23.02 1.89 10.36
CA PRO A 216 -22.35 2.59 11.44
C PRO A 216 -22.59 1.97 12.82
N GLU A 217 -23.82 1.47 13.07
CA GLU A 217 -24.21 0.83 14.33
C GLU A 217 -23.41 -0.45 14.55
N TRP A 218 -23.26 -1.29 13.52
CA TRP A 218 -22.46 -2.49 13.59
C TRP A 218 -20.98 -2.17 13.91
N PHE A 219 -20.42 -1.15 13.27
CA PHE A 219 -19.03 -0.77 13.54
C PHE A 219 -18.86 -0.18 14.95
N ALA A 220 -19.87 0.53 15.47
CA ALA A 220 -19.87 1.01 16.84
C ALA A 220 -19.89 -0.17 17.85
N GLU A 221 -20.67 -1.22 17.60
CA GLU A 221 -20.68 -2.44 18.41
C GLU A 221 -19.31 -3.15 18.38
N VAL A 222 -18.69 -3.23 17.19
CA VAL A 222 -17.32 -3.76 17.06
C VAL A 222 -16.35 -2.97 17.92
N LYS A 223 -16.37 -1.62 17.85
CA LYS A 223 -15.51 -0.76 18.67
C LYS A 223 -15.75 -0.94 20.17
N GLN A 224 -16.99 -1.13 20.59
CA GLN A 224 -17.31 -1.38 21.98
C GLN A 224 -16.75 -2.73 22.46
N ARG A 225 -16.82 -3.77 21.61
CA ARG A 225 -16.36 -5.12 21.94
C ARG A 225 -14.84 -5.25 21.96
N ILE A 226 -14.16 -4.78 20.94
CA ILE A 226 -12.72 -5.02 20.72
C ILE A 226 -11.84 -3.75 20.82
N GLY A 227 -12.44 -2.58 20.93
CA GLY A 227 -11.70 -1.32 20.94
C GLY A 227 -10.76 -1.13 22.12
N PRO A 228 -9.81 -0.19 21.98
CA PRO A 228 -9.64 0.67 20.82
C PRO A 228 -9.20 -0.11 19.59
N VAL A 229 -9.71 0.27 18.40
CA VAL A 229 -9.29 -0.29 17.12
C VAL A 229 -8.08 0.46 16.57
N LEU A 230 -7.43 -0.11 15.54
CA LEU A 230 -6.29 0.55 14.92
C LEU A 230 -6.70 1.85 14.24
N THR A 231 -5.75 2.77 14.15
CA THR A 231 -5.83 3.96 13.31
C THR A 231 -4.98 3.81 12.06
N PRO A 232 -5.20 4.59 11.00
CA PRO A 232 -4.31 4.63 9.84
C PRO A 232 -2.85 4.91 10.20
N ALA A 233 -2.60 5.73 11.22
CA ALA A 233 -1.26 6.04 11.69
C ALA A 233 -0.52 4.83 12.28
N ASP A 234 -1.24 3.87 12.90
CA ASP A 234 -0.62 2.63 13.40
C ASP A 234 -0.04 1.80 12.26
N ILE A 235 -0.77 1.70 11.15
CA ILE A 235 -0.32 1.01 9.94
C ILE A 235 0.82 1.78 9.27
N ALA A 236 0.72 3.10 9.19
CA ALA A 236 1.76 3.94 8.59
C ALA A 236 3.09 3.82 9.32
N ARG A 237 3.10 3.85 10.67
CA ARG A 237 4.32 3.63 11.47
C ARG A 237 4.93 2.25 11.24
N SER A 238 4.09 1.23 11.08
CA SER A 238 4.56 -0.14 10.82
C SER A 238 5.20 -0.25 9.44
N ILE A 239 4.62 0.40 8.43
CA ILE A 239 5.19 0.45 7.07
C ILE A 239 6.52 1.21 7.09
N ALA A 240 6.58 2.35 7.78
CA ALA A 240 7.82 3.11 7.92
C ALA A 240 8.94 2.26 8.58
N PHE A 241 8.62 1.55 9.68
CA PHE A 241 9.55 0.61 10.31
C PHE A 241 10.10 -0.41 9.32
N ILE A 242 9.26 -0.97 8.46
CA ILE A 242 9.65 -2.00 7.49
C ILE A 242 10.60 -1.44 6.43
N VAL A 243 10.27 -0.31 5.83
CA VAL A 243 11.07 0.26 4.73
C VAL A 243 12.38 0.87 5.22
N GLU A 244 12.49 1.20 6.51
CA GLU A 244 13.73 1.67 7.16
C GLU A 244 14.71 0.54 7.51
N GLN A 245 14.32 -0.73 7.33
CA GLN A 245 15.25 -1.83 7.60
C GLN A 245 16.41 -1.84 6.59
N PRO A 246 17.61 -2.30 7.03
CA PRO A 246 18.74 -2.45 6.12
C PRO A 246 18.40 -3.36 4.92
N PRO A 247 19.06 -3.20 3.76
CA PRO A 247 18.71 -3.91 2.53
C PRO A 247 18.60 -5.44 2.67
N HIS A 248 19.46 -6.01 3.52
CA HIS A 248 19.53 -7.46 3.76
C HIS A 248 18.51 -7.98 4.78
N VAL A 249 17.74 -7.07 5.43
CA VAL A 249 16.67 -7.43 6.36
C VAL A 249 15.32 -7.29 5.67
N HIS A 250 14.57 -8.35 5.64
CA HIS A 250 13.25 -8.39 5.01
C HIS A 250 12.19 -8.83 6.02
N VAL A 251 11.29 -7.92 6.37
CA VAL A 251 10.04 -8.26 7.08
C VAL A 251 9.03 -8.66 6.00
N SER A 252 8.83 -9.96 5.81
CA SER A 252 8.09 -10.48 4.66
C SER A 252 6.58 -10.33 4.78
N ASP A 253 6.05 -10.49 5.99
CA ASP A 253 4.63 -10.25 6.29
C ASP A 253 4.46 -9.69 7.69
N LEU A 254 3.40 -8.88 7.86
CA LEU A 254 3.08 -8.29 9.14
C LEU A 254 1.56 -8.23 9.35
N LEU A 255 1.08 -9.05 10.26
CA LEU A 255 -0.31 -9.08 10.70
C LEU A 255 -0.47 -8.15 11.90
N ILE A 256 -1.34 -7.14 11.78
CA ILE A 256 -1.54 -6.11 12.82
C ILE A 256 -3.02 -6.09 13.20
N ARG A 257 -3.31 -6.32 14.48
CA ARG A 257 -4.68 -6.31 15.03
C ARG A 257 -4.80 -5.36 16.22
N PRO A 258 -6.00 -4.82 16.47
CA PRO A 258 -6.34 -4.39 17.81
C PRO A 258 -6.06 -5.50 18.83
N THR A 259 -5.51 -5.18 19.98
CA THR A 259 -5.11 -6.19 20.98
C THR A 259 -6.25 -7.14 21.37
N ARG A 260 -7.48 -6.62 21.38
CA ARG A 260 -8.69 -7.38 21.77
C ARG A 260 -9.43 -8.01 20.59
N GLN A 261 -8.91 -7.89 19.38
CA GLN A 261 -9.54 -8.51 18.19
C GLN A 261 -9.28 -10.01 18.19
N ASP A 262 -10.35 -10.76 18.41
CA ASP A 262 -10.36 -12.22 18.42
C ASP A 262 -10.56 -12.84 17.03
N TYR A 263 -11.25 -12.13 16.12
CA TYR A 263 -11.59 -12.57 14.77
C TYR A 263 -11.88 -11.38 13.84
N PRO A 264 -11.56 -11.48 12.55
CA PRO A 264 -10.63 -12.35 11.85
C PRO A 264 -9.18 -12.08 12.12
#